data_8d52e959b915081912341a01dfb3c2c3
#
_entry.id   8d52e959b915081912341a01dfb3c2c3
#
_cell.length_a   1.000
_cell.length_b   1.000
_cell.length_c   1.000
_cell.angle_alpha   90.00
_cell.angle_beta   90.00
_cell.angle_gamma   90.00
#
_symmetry.space_group_name_H-M   'P 1'
#
loop_
_entity.id
_entity.type
_entity.pdbx_description
1 polymer ?
#
loop_
_entity_poly.entity_id
_entity_poly.type
_entity_poly.pdbx_seq_one_letter_code
_entity_poly.pdbx_strand_id
1 'polypeptide(L)'
;SSDVCSSDLAVSFSETTVTPIGKGKIITGTDYARTLASCNISPEEMKTKFGLQAIRRVNDTGHHYFISSLQNKGVDGWITLGTNAAAAALFNPMTGECGEAKVRQANGKTQVYLQLKSGESFILQTYQQPLQASKPWKYVKEQPFSLRLDHGWKLHFAESKPEIQGTFDIDRPCSWTHIDHPAAQTNMGTGVYSLDIELPTLQADDWILDLGDVRESARVRINGQEAGCAWAV
;
A
#
# COMPACT_ATOMS: atom_id res chain seq x y z
N SER A 1 -31.86 -40.45 -35.98
CA SER A 1 -30.78 -39.52 -36.30
C SER A 1 -30.16 -39.05 -34.99
N SER A 2 -29.06 -39.64 -34.69
CA SER A 2 -28.28 -39.37 -33.47
C SER A 2 -27.33 -38.24 -33.79
N ASP A 3 -27.54 -37.13 -33.12
CA ASP A 3 -26.61 -36.01 -33.11
C ASP A 3 -25.36 -36.40 -32.33
N VAL A 4 -24.31 -36.71 -33.06
CA VAL A 4 -22.97 -36.82 -32.50
C VAL A 4 -22.44 -35.39 -32.31
N CYS A 5 -22.64 -34.85 -31.15
CA CYS A 5 -21.89 -33.70 -30.70
C CYS A 5 -20.48 -34.19 -30.34
N SER A 6 -19.60 -34.17 -31.31
CA SER A 6 -18.22 -34.59 -31.15
C SER A 6 -17.46 -33.51 -30.34
N SER A 7 -17.46 -33.69 -29.05
CA SER A 7 -16.64 -32.90 -28.11
C SER A 7 -15.20 -33.44 -27.97
N ASP A 8 -14.74 -34.23 -28.90
CA ASP A 8 -13.45 -34.92 -28.81
C ASP A 8 -12.35 -34.29 -29.67
N LEU A 9 -12.25 -32.97 -29.61
CA LEU A 9 -11.00 -32.29 -29.91
C LEU A 9 -10.29 -31.92 -28.60
N ALA A 10 -9.94 -32.93 -27.82
CA ALA A 10 -8.89 -32.80 -26.84
C ALA A 10 -7.56 -32.67 -27.57
N VAL A 11 -7.27 -31.48 -28.09
CA VAL A 11 -5.94 -31.13 -28.54
C VAL A 11 -5.07 -31.06 -27.30
N SER A 12 -4.30 -32.09 -27.00
CA SER A 12 -3.30 -32.08 -25.97
C SER A 12 -2.16 -31.18 -26.44
N PHE A 13 -2.17 -29.91 -26.03
CA PHE A 13 -1.05 -29.01 -26.26
C PHE A 13 0.05 -29.35 -25.23
N SER A 14 0.82 -30.38 -25.49
CA SER A 14 1.95 -30.78 -24.62
C SER A 14 3.20 -29.92 -24.83
N GLU A 15 3.26 -29.18 -25.94
CA GLU A 15 4.43 -28.36 -26.30
C GLU A 15 4.02 -26.89 -26.58
N THR A 16 4.94 -25.98 -26.23
CA THR A 16 4.78 -24.57 -26.60
C THR A 16 5.06 -24.39 -28.09
N THR A 17 4.05 -23.96 -28.84
CA THR A 17 4.18 -23.65 -30.28
C THR A 17 4.11 -22.13 -30.48
N VAL A 18 4.97 -21.63 -31.38
CA VAL A 18 5.01 -20.21 -31.75
C VAL A 18 4.76 -20.09 -33.24
N THR A 19 3.66 -19.45 -33.62
CA THR A 19 3.27 -19.23 -35.03
C THR A 19 3.33 -17.73 -35.33
N PRO A 20 4.21 -17.28 -36.23
CA PRO A 20 4.26 -15.89 -36.67
C PRO A 20 3.02 -15.51 -37.49
N ILE A 21 2.45 -14.33 -37.21
CA ILE A 21 1.35 -13.74 -37.98
C ILE A 21 1.66 -12.24 -38.19
N GLY A 22 2.01 -11.90 -39.42
CA GLY A 22 2.42 -10.55 -39.78
C GLY A 22 3.60 -10.08 -38.92
N LYS A 23 3.45 -8.97 -38.19
CA LYS A 23 4.46 -8.44 -37.26
C LYS A 23 4.33 -9.04 -35.83
N GLY A 24 3.33 -9.84 -35.59
CA GLY A 24 3.05 -10.47 -34.31
C GLY A 24 3.28 -11.98 -34.33
N LYS A 25 2.90 -12.63 -33.23
CA LYS A 25 2.95 -14.10 -33.13
C LYS A 25 1.83 -14.60 -32.22
N ILE A 26 1.29 -15.79 -32.57
CA ILE A 26 0.43 -16.55 -31.68
C ILE A 26 1.28 -17.60 -30.98
N ILE A 27 1.07 -17.76 -29.70
CA ILE A 27 1.77 -18.72 -28.88
C ILE A 27 0.74 -19.56 -28.16
N THR A 28 0.87 -20.88 -28.30
CA THR A 28 0.00 -21.84 -27.65
C THR A 28 0.82 -22.78 -26.78
N GLY A 29 0.29 -23.12 -25.60
CA GLY A 29 0.94 -24.00 -24.65
C GLY A 29 0.08 -24.17 -23.41
N THR A 30 0.31 -25.22 -22.62
CA THR A 30 -0.40 -25.50 -21.38
C THR A 30 0.32 -24.91 -20.17
N ASP A 31 1.63 -24.73 -20.24
CA ASP A 31 2.43 -24.04 -19.22
C ASP A 31 2.60 -22.56 -19.61
N TYR A 32 1.73 -21.71 -19.06
CA TYR A 32 1.75 -20.28 -19.35
C TYR A 32 3.05 -19.58 -18.92
N ALA A 33 3.64 -20.00 -17.81
CA ALA A 33 4.87 -19.39 -17.32
C ALA A 33 6.02 -19.64 -18.29
N ARG A 34 6.20 -20.87 -18.72
CA ARG A 34 7.20 -21.28 -19.72
C ARG A 34 6.92 -20.65 -21.07
N THR A 35 5.65 -20.61 -21.48
CA THR A 35 5.21 -20.02 -22.74
C THR A 35 5.54 -18.54 -22.81
N LEU A 36 5.25 -17.77 -21.76
CA LEU A 36 5.56 -16.35 -21.67
C LEU A 36 7.08 -16.11 -21.59
N ALA A 37 7.79 -16.92 -20.81
CA ALA A 37 9.25 -16.82 -20.72
C ALA A 37 9.95 -17.03 -22.06
N SER A 38 9.45 -17.93 -22.92
CA SER A 38 9.98 -18.13 -24.28
C SER A 38 9.84 -16.89 -25.17
N CYS A 39 9.01 -15.92 -24.77
CA CYS A 39 8.78 -14.65 -25.44
C CYS A 39 9.44 -13.47 -24.76
N ASN A 40 10.33 -13.72 -23.81
CA ASN A 40 10.95 -12.71 -22.95
C ASN A 40 9.93 -11.89 -22.12
N ILE A 41 8.77 -12.49 -21.84
CA ILE A 41 7.77 -11.88 -20.94
C ILE A 41 7.96 -12.52 -19.56
N SER A 42 8.43 -11.73 -18.62
CA SER A 42 8.60 -12.15 -17.22
C SER A 42 7.45 -11.61 -16.38
N PRO A 43 6.82 -12.45 -15.54
CA PRO A 43 5.84 -11.99 -14.58
C PRO A 43 6.52 -11.12 -13.50
N GLU A 44 5.73 -10.26 -12.85
CA GLU A 44 6.20 -9.52 -11.69
C GLU A 44 6.36 -10.47 -10.50
N GLU A 45 7.59 -10.63 -10.03
CA GLU A 45 7.92 -11.50 -8.90
C GLU A 45 7.29 -11.02 -7.59
N MET A 46 6.95 -9.74 -7.49
CA MET A 46 6.35 -9.15 -6.30
C MET A 46 5.03 -9.81 -5.91
N LYS A 47 4.25 -10.30 -6.88
CA LYS A 47 3.01 -11.01 -6.61
C LYS A 47 3.25 -12.37 -5.96
N THR A 48 4.18 -13.16 -6.49
CA THR A 48 4.41 -14.54 -6.05
C THR A 48 5.28 -14.60 -4.80
N LYS A 49 6.26 -13.70 -4.66
CA LYS A 49 7.21 -13.71 -3.52
C LYS A 49 6.71 -12.92 -2.32
N PHE A 50 5.98 -11.83 -2.55
CA PHE A 50 5.59 -10.89 -1.49
C PHE A 50 4.08 -10.73 -1.34
N GLY A 51 3.28 -11.37 -2.21
CA GLY A 51 1.82 -11.27 -2.19
C GLY A 51 1.28 -9.90 -2.58
N LEU A 52 2.13 -9.04 -3.14
CA LEU A 52 1.71 -7.72 -3.59
C LEU A 52 0.85 -7.83 -4.86
N GLN A 53 -0.14 -6.96 -4.98
CA GLN A 53 -0.83 -6.76 -6.24
C GLN A 53 -0.12 -5.68 -7.04
N ALA A 54 0.00 -5.88 -8.35
CA ALA A 54 0.63 -4.89 -9.20
C ALA A 54 -0.02 -4.84 -10.57
N ILE A 55 -0.20 -3.62 -11.07
CA ILE A 55 -0.58 -3.33 -12.46
C ILE A 55 0.55 -2.51 -13.05
N ARG A 56 1.07 -2.95 -14.20
CA ARG A 56 2.14 -2.28 -14.92
C ARG A 56 1.62 -1.71 -16.23
N ARG A 57 2.01 -0.48 -16.54
CA ARG A 57 1.77 0.17 -17.82
C ARG A 57 3.08 0.77 -18.34
N VAL A 58 3.30 0.66 -19.65
CA VAL A 58 4.40 1.35 -20.32
C VAL A 58 4.06 2.84 -20.47
N ASN A 59 5.07 3.69 -20.37
CA ASN A 59 5.01 5.13 -20.68
C ASN A 59 6.26 5.56 -21.49
N ASP A 60 6.36 6.83 -21.81
CA ASP A 60 7.45 7.36 -22.65
C ASP A 60 8.82 7.29 -21.98
N THR A 61 8.90 7.27 -20.64
CA THR A 61 10.15 7.26 -19.87
C THR A 61 10.52 5.88 -19.33
N GLY A 62 9.59 4.95 -19.29
CA GLY A 62 9.76 3.63 -18.72
C GLY A 62 8.43 2.93 -18.44
N HIS A 63 8.12 2.71 -17.17
CA HIS A 63 6.89 2.06 -16.74
C HIS A 63 6.30 2.73 -15.50
N HIS A 64 4.97 2.74 -15.42
CA HIS A 64 4.25 2.98 -14.18
C HIS A 64 3.77 1.65 -13.60
N TYR A 65 3.94 1.50 -12.29
CA TYR A 65 3.38 0.41 -11.51
C TYR A 65 2.44 1.01 -10.48
N PHE A 66 1.23 0.51 -10.39
CA PHE A 66 0.40 0.65 -9.20
C PHE A 66 0.62 -0.59 -8.36
N ILE A 67 1.10 -0.44 -7.13
CA ILE A 67 1.45 -1.54 -6.23
C ILE A 67 0.64 -1.39 -4.96
N SER A 68 -0.01 -2.47 -4.52
CA SER A 68 -0.78 -2.48 -3.27
C SER A 68 -0.54 -3.75 -2.46
N SER A 69 -0.61 -3.62 -1.13
CA SER A 69 -0.58 -4.73 -0.19
C SER A 69 -2.00 -4.96 0.36
N LEU A 70 -2.68 -5.98 -0.15
CA LEU A 70 -4.01 -6.40 0.33
C LEU A 70 -3.93 -7.52 1.38
N GLN A 71 -2.73 -7.92 1.77
CA GLN A 71 -2.50 -8.95 2.76
C GLN A 71 -2.28 -8.32 4.14
N ASN A 72 -2.54 -9.09 5.18
CA ASN A 72 -2.26 -8.68 6.57
C ASN A 72 -0.74 -8.68 6.89
N LYS A 73 0.08 -8.31 5.91
CA LYS A 73 1.54 -8.25 6.03
C LYS A 73 2.09 -7.18 5.09
N GLY A 74 2.88 -6.28 5.63
CA GLY A 74 3.64 -5.31 4.86
C GLY A 74 4.90 -5.90 4.22
N VAL A 75 5.55 -5.11 3.41
CA VAL A 75 6.85 -5.41 2.79
C VAL A 75 7.84 -4.32 3.17
N ASP A 76 9.01 -4.72 3.63
CA ASP A 76 10.17 -3.85 3.83
C ASP A 76 11.39 -4.56 3.22
N GLY A 77 11.77 -4.14 2.00
CA GLY A 77 12.85 -4.82 1.30
C GLY A 77 12.93 -4.55 -0.21
N TRP A 78 13.86 -5.29 -0.81
CA TRP A 78 14.14 -5.20 -2.24
C TRP A 78 13.17 -6.03 -3.07
N ILE A 79 12.46 -5.38 -3.97
CA ILE A 79 11.50 -6.00 -4.88
C ILE A 79 12.09 -6.02 -6.29
N THR A 80 12.12 -7.19 -6.91
CA THR A 80 12.57 -7.37 -8.28
C THR A 80 11.47 -6.95 -9.26
N LEU A 81 11.81 -6.10 -10.20
CA LEU A 81 10.92 -5.70 -11.30
C LEU A 81 11.05 -6.65 -12.49
N GLY A 82 9.97 -6.84 -13.21
CA GLY A 82 9.95 -7.58 -14.48
C GLY A 82 10.54 -6.76 -15.66
N THR A 83 10.98 -5.52 -15.42
CA THR A 83 11.57 -4.61 -16.41
C THR A 83 12.85 -4.00 -15.87
N ASN A 84 13.74 -3.59 -16.79
CA ASN A 84 14.96 -2.91 -16.43
C ASN A 84 14.72 -1.40 -16.36
N ALA A 85 15.41 -0.74 -15.42
CA ALA A 85 15.37 0.69 -15.24
C ALA A 85 16.72 1.20 -14.69
N ALA A 86 17.05 2.45 -15.00
CA ALA A 86 18.21 3.13 -14.43
C ALA A 86 17.87 3.84 -13.12
N ALA A 87 16.64 4.33 -13.00
CA ALA A 87 16.13 5.02 -11.81
C ALA A 87 14.64 4.74 -11.62
N ALA A 88 14.12 5.04 -10.42
CA ALA A 88 12.72 4.94 -10.11
C ALA A 88 12.30 6.04 -9.12
N ALA A 89 11.05 6.46 -9.17
CA ALA A 89 10.42 7.34 -8.20
C ALA A 89 9.19 6.66 -7.59
N LEU A 90 8.99 6.90 -6.30
CA LEU A 90 7.80 6.49 -5.54
C LEU A 90 6.88 7.69 -5.33
N PHE A 91 5.60 7.43 -5.41
CA PHE A 91 4.53 8.38 -5.11
C PHE A 91 3.53 7.72 -4.18
N ASN A 92 3.24 8.38 -3.08
CA ASN A 92 2.15 7.98 -2.19
C ASN A 92 0.87 8.72 -2.62
N PRO A 93 -0.13 8.02 -3.19
CA PRO A 93 -1.35 8.68 -3.67
C PRO A 93 -2.23 9.23 -2.54
N MET A 94 -2.03 8.77 -1.30
CA MET A 94 -2.82 9.23 -0.15
C MET A 94 -2.28 10.53 0.45
N THR A 95 -0.95 10.69 0.48
CA THR A 95 -0.29 11.86 1.10
C THR A 95 0.20 12.89 0.09
N GLY A 96 0.34 12.50 -1.18
CA GLY A 96 0.96 13.31 -2.23
C GLY A 96 2.49 13.36 -2.14
N GLU A 97 3.10 12.63 -1.21
CA GLU A 97 4.56 12.56 -1.12
C GLU A 97 5.16 11.83 -2.32
N CYS A 98 6.30 12.32 -2.77
CA CYS A 98 7.06 11.69 -3.84
C CYS A 98 8.57 11.82 -3.61
N GLY A 99 9.32 10.89 -4.20
CA GLY A 99 10.77 10.93 -4.11
C GLY A 99 11.45 9.81 -4.91
N GLU A 100 12.74 9.97 -5.14
CA GLU A 100 13.55 8.96 -5.82
C GLU A 100 13.74 7.73 -4.95
N ALA A 101 13.36 6.57 -5.48
CA ALA A 101 13.50 5.30 -4.81
C ALA A 101 14.94 4.79 -4.87
N LYS A 102 15.34 4.01 -3.85
CA LYS A 102 16.59 3.24 -3.92
C LYS A 102 16.44 2.15 -4.99
N VAL A 103 17.36 2.15 -5.94
CA VAL A 103 17.42 1.17 -7.04
C VAL A 103 18.77 0.48 -7.01
N ARG A 104 18.77 -0.81 -7.31
CA ARG A 104 20.00 -1.58 -7.56
C ARG A 104 19.81 -2.59 -8.69
N GLN A 105 20.92 -3.01 -9.27
CA GLN A 105 20.94 -4.13 -10.20
C GLN A 105 21.39 -5.40 -9.48
N ALA A 106 20.61 -6.47 -9.60
CA ALA A 106 20.93 -7.76 -9.02
C ALA A 106 20.52 -8.87 -9.98
N ASN A 107 21.46 -9.78 -10.29
CA ASN A 107 21.22 -10.92 -11.19
C ASN A 107 20.65 -10.51 -12.56
N GLY A 108 21.13 -9.38 -13.12
CA GLY A 108 20.66 -8.85 -14.41
C GLY A 108 19.25 -8.24 -14.40
N LYS A 109 18.67 -8.03 -13.21
CA LYS A 109 17.33 -7.43 -13.02
C LYS A 109 17.42 -6.19 -12.13
N THR A 110 16.51 -5.27 -12.36
CA THR A 110 16.35 -4.08 -11.51
C THR A 110 15.57 -4.44 -10.26
N GLN A 111 16.08 -4.02 -9.11
CA GLN A 111 15.38 -4.09 -7.83
C GLN A 111 15.17 -2.68 -7.28
N VAL A 112 13.99 -2.46 -6.71
CA VAL A 112 13.58 -1.23 -6.01
C VAL A 112 13.32 -1.56 -4.56
N TYR A 113 13.77 -0.72 -3.64
CA TYR A 113 13.46 -0.88 -2.22
C TYR A 113 12.08 -0.31 -1.94
N LEU A 114 11.20 -1.10 -1.34
CA LEU A 114 9.86 -0.71 -0.93
C LEU A 114 9.67 -0.92 0.56
N GLN A 115 9.05 0.07 1.19
CA GLN A 115 8.42 -0.06 2.50
C GLN A 115 6.94 0.20 2.30
N LEU A 116 6.13 -0.85 2.32
CA LEU A 116 4.69 -0.79 2.06
C LEU A 116 3.99 -1.56 3.19
N LYS A 117 3.17 -0.87 3.97
CA LYS A 117 2.38 -1.50 5.05
C LYS A 117 1.18 -2.25 4.47
N SER A 118 0.56 -3.07 5.31
CA SER A 118 -0.75 -3.69 4.99
C SER A 118 -1.77 -2.59 4.69
N GLY A 119 -2.56 -2.76 3.63
CA GLY A 119 -3.57 -1.80 3.20
C GLY A 119 -3.04 -0.60 2.38
N GLU A 120 -1.72 -0.38 2.35
CA GLU A 120 -1.14 0.73 1.60
C GLU A 120 -0.98 0.43 0.10
N SER A 121 -0.88 1.50 -0.66
CA SER A 121 -0.56 1.45 -2.09
C SER A 121 0.39 2.57 -2.49
N PHE A 122 1.28 2.26 -3.43
CA PHE A 122 2.18 3.25 -4.05
C PHE A 122 2.10 3.19 -5.57
N ILE A 123 2.44 4.32 -6.18
CA ILE A 123 2.76 4.38 -7.60
C ILE A 123 4.29 4.40 -7.72
N LEU A 124 4.84 3.46 -8.47
CA LEU A 124 6.25 3.42 -8.82
C LEU A 124 6.39 3.79 -10.29
N GLN A 125 7.16 4.81 -10.58
CA GLN A 125 7.53 5.17 -11.94
C GLN A 125 9.00 4.84 -12.17
N THR A 126 9.29 4.10 -13.24
CA THR A 126 10.65 3.75 -13.64
C THR A 126 11.14 4.62 -14.79
N TYR A 127 12.45 4.83 -14.86
CA TYR A 127 13.10 5.66 -15.85
C TYR A 127 14.26 4.90 -16.49
N GLN A 128 14.45 5.09 -17.79
CA GLN A 128 15.59 4.53 -18.53
C GLN A 128 16.87 5.33 -18.35
N GLN A 129 16.77 6.55 -17.82
CA GLN A 129 17.89 7.44 -17.52
C GLN A 129 17.88 7.78 -16.02
N PRO A 130 19.02 8.07 -15.42
CA PRO A 130 19.10 8.58 -14.05
C PRO A 130 18.29 9.87 -13.89
N LEU A 131 17.65 10.03 -12.75
CA LEU A 131 16.94 11.26 -12.39
C LEU A 131 17.94 12.35 -12.03
N GLN A 132 17.69 13.57 -12.49
CA GLN A 132 18.50 14.74 -12.15
C GLN A 132 17.83 15.55 -11.05
N ALA A 133 18.57 15.89 -9.99
CA ALA A 133 18.13 16.76 -8.90
C ALA A 133 16.80 16.30 -8.22
N SER A 134 16.60 15.01 -8.08
CA SER A 134 15.42 14.47 -7.42
C SER A 134 15.60 14.45 -5.90
N LYS A 135 14.49 14.68 -5.18
CA LYS A 135 14.45 14.48 -3.73
C LYS A 135 14.42 12.97 -3.46
N PRO A 136 15.26 12.43 -2.57
CA PRO A 136 15.18 11.02 -2.23
C PRO A 136 13.88 10.70 -1.50
N TRP A 137 13.34 9.50 -1.76
CA TRP A 137 12.22 8.97 -0.97
C TRP A 137 12.64 8.80 0.48
N LYS A 138 11.79 9.20 1.41
CA LYS A 138 12.03 9.04 2.84
C LYS A 138 11.69 7.62 3.27
N TYR A 139 12.71 6.82 3.55
CA TYR A 139 12.53 5.50 4.16
C TYR A 139 12.55 5.64 5.68
N VAL A 140 11.63 4.94 6.32
CA VAL A 140 11.51 4.94 7.78
C VAL A 140 12.36 3.81 8.35
N LYS A 141 13.21 4.15 9.32
CA LYS A 141 13.87 3.17 10.16
C LYS A 141 13.31 3.30 11.57
N GLU A 142 12.42 2.39 11.93
CA GLU A 142 11.82 2.40 13.26
C GLU A 142 12.88 2.17 14.33
N GLN A 143 12.81 2.95 15.41
CA GLN A 143 13.59 2.72 16.61
C GLN A 143 12.84 1.71 17.51
N PRO A 144 13.56 0.94 18.35
CA PRO A 144 12.92 -0.02 19.26
C PRO A 144 12.21 0.63 20.44
N PHE A 145 11.81 1.89 20.32
CA PHE A 145 11.09 2.64 21.34
C PHE A 145 9.67 2.93 20.86
N SER A 146 8.71 2.67 21.72
CA SER A 146 7.32 3.08 21.54
C SER A 146 6.77 3.68 22.84
N LEU A 147 6.06 4.78 22.72
CA LEU A 147 5.31 5.39 23.82
C LEU A 147 3.84 5.02 23.65
N ARG A 148 3.30 4.32 24.64
CA ARG A 148 1.86 4.01 24.67
C ARG A 148 1.10 5.18 25.25
N LEU A 149 0.02 5.56 24.58
CA LEU A 149 -0.84 6.67 24.96
C LEU A 149 -2.11 6.12 25.62
N ASP A 150 -1.95 5.46 26.77
CA ASP A 150 -3.00 4.67 27.42
C ASP A 150 -3.77 5.45 28.51
N HIS A 151 -3.42 6.72 28.81
CA HIS A 151 -4.00 7.48 29.92
C HIS A 151 -4.17 8.96 29.57
N GLY A 152 -5.16 9.58 30.21
CA GLY A 152 -5.33 11.02 30.18
C GLY A 152 -6.09 11.59 28.99
N TRP A 153 -6.76 10.74 28.24
CA TRP A 153 -7.57 11.17 27.12
C TRP A 153 -8.86 11.84 27.56
N LYS A 154 -9.29 12.79 26.78
CA LYS A 154 -10.58 13.47 26.90
C LYS A 154 -11.38 13.31 25.63
N LEU A 155 -12.65 12.99 25.76
CA LEU A 155 -13.59 12.93 24.67
C LEU A 155 -14.68 13.96 24.84
N HIS A 156 -14.92 14.78 23.81
CA HIS A 156 -16.11 15.60 23.73
C HIS A 156 -16.75 15.44 22.33
N PHE A 157 -18.02 15.79 22.22
CA PHE A 157 -18.73 15.71 20.96
C PHE A 157 -18.83 17.11 20.34
N ALA A 158 -18.22 17.29 19.17
CA ALA A 158 -18.30 18.54 18.40
C ALA A 158 -19.67 18.68 17.72
N GLU A 159 -20.21 17.56 17.24
CA GLU A 159 -21.55 17.43 16.68
C GLU A 159 -22.14 16.14 17.21
N SER A 160 -23.39 16.14 17.68
CA SER A 160 -24.01 14.95 18.25
C SER A 160 -25.54 14.94 18.12
N LYS A 161 -26.07 13.76 17.83
CA LYS A 161 -27.50 13.47 17.87
C LYS A 161 -27.72 12.09 18.48
N PRO A 162 -28.33 11.98 19.68
CA PRO A 162 -28.82 13.08 20.54
C PRO A 162 -27.70 13.99 21.03
N GLU A 163 -28.04 15.22 21.41
CA GLU A 163 -27.05 16.20 21.88
C GLU A 163 -26.40 15.72 23.18
N ILE A 164 -25.08 15.80 23.22
CA ILE A 164 -24.25 15.45 24.37
C ILE A 164 -23.39 16.65 24.72
N GLN A 165 -23.51 17.13 25.93
CA GLN A 165 -22.69 18.22 26.47
C GLN A 165 -21.65 17.68 27.44
N GLY A 166 -20.54 18.42 27.55
CA GLY A 166 -19.46 18.10 28.48
C GLY A 166 -18.35 17.27 27.86
N THR A 167 -17.45 16.86 28.72
CA THR A 167 -16.23 16.13 28.36
C THR A 167 -16.15 14.89 29.24
N PHE A 168 -15.75 13.79 28.63
CA PHE A 168 -15.55 12.50 29.29
C PHE A 168 -14.06 12.24 29.41
N ASP A 169 -13.61 11.93 30.61
CA ASP A 169 -12.26 11.42 30.83
C ASP A 169 -12.26 9.93 30.52
N ILE A 170 -11.34 9.51 29.67
CA ILE A 170 -11.18 8.12 29.25
C ILE A 170 -9.71 7.73 29.30
N ASP A 171 -9.43 6.46 29.61
CA ASP A 171 -8.04 6.01 29.70
C ASP A 171 -7.42 5.95 28.31
N ARG A 172 -8.11 5.41 27.34
CA ARG A 172 -7.63 5.23 25.95
C ARG A 172 -8.75 5.49 24.95
N PRO A 173 -8.42 5.88 23.72
CA PRO A 173 -9.41 5.97 22.67
C PRO A 173 -10.17 4.63 22.50
N CYS A 174 -11.46 4.71 22.49
CA CYS A 174 -12.35 3.58 22.27
C CYS A 174 -13.60 4.07 21.53
N SER A 175 -14.40 3.16 21.02
CA SER A 175 -15.71 3.55 20.51
C SER A 175 -16.52 4.22 21.61
N TRP A 176 -17.12 5.37 21.34
CA TRP A 176 -17.99 6.06 22.31
C TRP A 176 -19.24 5.26 22.69
N THR A 177 -19.56 4.21 21.93
CA THR A 177 -20.61 3.25 22.30
C THR A 177 -20.29 2.45 23.57
N HIS A 178 -19.02 2.42 23.98
CA HIS A 178 -18.57 1.76 25.21
C HIS A 178 -18.54 2.68 26.43
N ILE A 179 -18.88 3.96 26.26
CA ILE A 179 -18.96 4.91 27.36
C ILE A 179 -20.27 4.68 28.12
N ASP A 180 -20.19 4.72 29.45
CA ASP A 180 -21.38 4.60 30.30
C ASP A 180 -22.23 5.87 30.27
N HIS A 181 -22.79 6.15 29.08
CA HIS A 181 -23.69 7.27 28.83
C HIS A 181 -24.69 6.89 27.74
N PRO A 182 -25.99 6.78 28.06
CA PRO A 182 -27.00 6.28 27.12
C PRO A 182 -27.04 7.03 25.77
N ALA A 183 -26.90 8.35 25.80
CA ALA A 183 -26.88 9.15 24.57
C ALA A 183 -25.61 8.91 23.73
N ALA A 184 -24.46 8.56 24.32
CA ALA A 184 -23.25 8.24 23.61
C ALA A 184 -23.37 6.90 22.88
N GLN A 185 -24.02 5.92 23.46
CA GLN A 185 -24.21 4.58 22.88
C GLN A 185 -25.03 4.59 21.60
N THR A 186 -25.90 5.55 21.42
CA THR A 186 -26.77 5.70 20.24
C THR A 186 -26.45 6.92 19.40
N ASN A 187 -25.31 7.57 19.68
CA ASN A 187 -24.94 8.83 19.05
C ASN A 187 -24.50 8.68 17.61
N MET A 188 -24.95 9.60 16.78
CA MET A 188 -24.41 9.88 15.43
C MET A 188 -23.84 11.28 15.45
N GLY A 189 -22.53 11.41 15.18
CA GLY A 189 -21.87 12.70 15.20
C GLY A 189 -20.35 12.60 15.10
N THR A 190 -19.69 13.65 15.56
CA THR A 190 -18.24 13.75 15.56
C THR A 190 -17.71 13.81 16.98
N GLY A 191 -16.99 12.77 17.40
CA GLY A 191 -16.26 12.73 18.67
C GLY A 191 -14.84 13.27 18.50
N VAL A 192 -14.43 14.14 19.41
CA VAL A 192 -13.05 14.69 19.43
C VAL A 192 -12.32 14.13 20.65
N TYR A 193 -11.30 13.34 20.35
CA TYR A 193 -10.38 12.76 21.35
C TYR A 193 -9.17 13.65 21.45
N SER A 194 -8.82 14.09 22.64
CA SER A 194 -7.68 14.95 22.90
C SER A 194 -6.81 14.41 24.02
N LEU A 195 -5.51 14.60 23.88
CA LEU A 195 -4.49 14.21 24.85
C LEU A 195 -3.34 15.20 24.80
N ASP A 196 -2.89 15.65 25.97
CA ASP A 196 -1.63 16.38 26.11
C ASP A 196 -0.54 15.40 26.53
N ILE A 197 0.57 15.39 25.77
CA ILE A 197 1.71 14.50 26.02
C ILE A 197 3.02 15.26 26.05
N GLU A 198 3.93 14.79 26.87
CA GLU A 198 5.34 15.18 26.84
C GLU A 198 6.13 14.10 26.11
N LEU A 199 6.73 14.45 24.97
CA LEU A 199 7.60 13.55 24.26
C LEU A 199 8.95 13.44 24.97
N PRO A 200 9.49 12.23 25.18
CA PRO A 200 10.80 12.05 25.76
C PRO A 200 11.89 12.62 24.84
N THR A 201 12.97 13.09 25.43
CA THR A 201 14.15 13.54 24.69
C THR A 201 14.87 12.31 24.12
N LEU A 202 14.57 11.97 22.89
CA LEU A 202 15.20 10.88 22.15
C LEU A 202 15.86 11.42 20.88
N GLN A 203 16.95 10.77 20.47
CA GLN A 203 17.59 11.09 19.21
C GLN A 203 16.84 10.41 18.07
N ALA A 204 15.82 11.08 17.56
CA ALA A 204 14.99 10.64 16.45
C ALA A 204 14.76 11.84 15.50
N ASP A 205 14.66 11.56 14.23
CA ASP A 205 14.40 12.58 13.20
C ASP A 205 12.91 12.96 13.17
N ASP A 206 12.03 11.99 13.44
CA ASP A 206 10.58 12.14 13.38
C ASP A 206 9.87 11.17 14.34
N TRP A 207 8.57 11.43 14.58
CA TRP A 207 7.68 10.58 15.35
C TRP A 207 6.56 10.03 14.46
N ILE A 208 6.25 8.76 14.64
CA ILE A 208 5.11 8.13 13.98
C ILE A 208 4.01 7.97 15.01
N LEU A 209 2.86 8.59 14.77
CA LEU A 209 1.64 8.35 15.53
C LEU A 209 0.88 7.19 14.89
N ASP A 210 0.82 6.07 15.62
CA ASP A 210 0.00 4.92 15.26
C ASP A 210 -1.36 5.05 15.96
N LEU A 211 -2.43 5.18 15.17
CA LEU A 211 -3.80 5.31 15.69
C LEU A 211 -4.44 3.95 15.98
N GLY A 212 -3.78 2.84 15.63
CA GLY A 212 -4.36 1.51 15.73
C GLY A 212 -5.54 1.32 14.77
N ASP A 213 -6.62 0.74 15.27
CA ASP A 213 -7.83 0.43 14.50
C ASP A 213 -8.76 1.65 14.43
N VAL A 214 -8.69 2.37 13.30
CA VAL A 214 -9.56 3.53 13.03
C VAL A 214 -10.85 3.04 12.38
N ARG A 215 -11.97 3.31 13.02
CA ARG A 215 -13.31 2.99 12.49
C ARG A 215 -13.92 4.25 11.92
N GLU A 216 -14.27 4.14 10.67
CA GLU A 216 -14.69 5.02 9.61
C GLU A 216 -13.59 5.99 9.20
N SER A 217 -13.38 7.09 9.90
CA SER A 217 -12.31 8.03 9.59
C SER A 217 -11.90 8.85 10.80
N ALA A 218 -10.63 9.25 10.85
CA ALA A 218 -10.11 10.14 11.88
C ALA A 218 -9.27 11.25 11.26
N ARG A 219 -9.59 12.49 11.59
CA ARG A 219 -8.74 13.64 11.30
C ARG A 219 -7.84 13.92 12.49
N VAL A 220 -6.54 13.96 12.23
CA VAL A 220 -5.52 14.16 13.27
C VAL A 220 -5.01 15.58 13.25
N ARG A 221 -4.92 16.19 14.42
CA ARG A 221 -4.27 17.49 14.63
C ARG A 221 -3.23 17.37 15.73
N ILE A 222 -2.09 18.00 15.52
CA ILE A 222 -1.01 18.08 16.52
C ILE A 222 -0.72 19.57 16.75
N ASN A 223 -0.84 20.01 18.00
CA ASN A 223 -0.69 21.42 18.38
C ASN A 223 -1.55 22.37 17.52
N GLY A 224 -2.79 21.95 17.22
CA GLY A 224 -3.74 22.72 16.41
C GLY A 224 -3.53 22.64 14.90
N GLN A 225 -2.42 22.07 14.42
CA GLN A 225 -2.13 21.91 13.00
C GLN A 225 -2.63 20.55 12.48
N GLU A 226 -3.17 20.53 11.28
CA GLU A 226 -3.61 19.29 10.65
C GLU A 226 -2.41 18.42 10.28
N ALA A 227 -2.37 17.22 10.81
CA ALA A 227 -1.31 16.24 10.57
C ALA A 227 -1.70 15.18 9.53
N GLY A 228 -3.00 14.97 9.31
CA GLY A 228 -3.50 14.03 8.31
C GLY A 228 -4.90 13.51 8.60
N CYS A 229 -5.36 12.64 7.71
CA CYS A 229 -6.62 11.95 7.83
C CYS A 229 -6.39 10.44 7.63
N ALA A 230 -6.84 9.62 8.59
CA ALA A 230 -6.86 8.18 8.48
C ALA A 230 -8.28 7.72 8.10
N TRP A 231 -8.35 6.71 7.25
CA TRP A 231 -9.58 6.09 6.79
C TRP A 231 -9.63 4.65 7.28
N ALA A 232 -10.81 4.16 7.61
CA ALA A 232 -11.01 2.74 7.83
C ALA A 232 -10.70 1.97 6.55
N VAL A 233 -9.82 0.99 6.66
CA VAL A 233 -9.44 0.07 5.59
C VAL A 233 -9.87 -1.34 6.00
#